data_d31d2fad4184c9b2fc9d9404f21ec13d
#
_entry.id   d31d2fad4184c9b2fc9d9404f21ec13d
#
_cell.length_a   1.000
_cell.length_b   1.000
_cell.length_c   1.000
_cell.angle_alpha   90.00
_cell.angle_beta   90.00
_cell.angle_gamma   90.00
#
_symmetry.space_group_name_H-M   'P 1'
#
loop_
_entity.id
_entity.type
_entity.pdbx_description
1 polymer ?
#
loop_
_entity_poly.entity_id
_entity_poly.type
_entity_poly.pdbx_seq_one_letter_code
_entity_poly.pdbx_strand_id
1 'polypeptide(L)'
;PKKPTRVAACARSQPKAHAVGRWGEDLAARILETNGYRLLDRNWRLPAGYEGERTHGEIDAIAIDPDDELVFIEIKTRTDSGFGHPLEAIGKDKARRTRELAILWCRQRETLDFGHFRIDAVSILGTPEQFTFEHLKGVA
;
A
#
# COMPACT_ATOMS: atom_id res chain seq x y z
N PRO A 1 6.76 27.32 -17.21
CA PRO A 1 6.61 27.42 -16.61
C PRO A 1 6.66 27.37 -16.46
N LYS A 2 6.49 27.09 -16.43
CA LYS A 2 6.21 27.13 -15.68
C LYS A 2 6.28 26.96 -15.07
N LYS A 3 6.41 26.65 -14.82
CA LYS A 3 6.21 26.57 -13.74
C LYS A 3 6.04 26.57 -13.17
N PRO A 4 6.02 26.51 -12.97
CA PRO A 4 5.62 26.46 -11.91
C PRO A 4 5.35 26.44 -11.49
N THR A 5 5.27 26.17 -11.36
CA THR A 5 4.75 26.28 -10.52
C THR A 5 4.50 26.07 -10.10
N ARG A 6 4.47 25.96 -10.01
CA ARG A 6 3.96 25.87 -9.15
C ARG A 6 3.69 25.80 -8.64
N VAL A 7 3.89 25.64 -8.66
CA VAL A 7 3.41 25.73 -7.65
C VAL A 7 3.03 25.76 -7.16
N ALA A 8 2.91 25.92 -7.19
CA ALA A 8 2.38 26.06 -6.27
C ALA A 8 2.10 26.03 -5.73
N ALA A 9 2.01 26.18 -5.76
CA ALA A 9 1.58 26.19 -4.84
C ALA A 9 1.60 25.99 -4.27
N CYS A 10 1.72 25.95 -4.03
CA CYS A 10 1.71 25.82 -3.16
C CYS A 10 2.09 25.71 -2.49
N ALA A 11 2.41 25.94 -2.53
CA ALA A 11 2.87 25.79 -1.55
C ALA A 11 2.60 25.98 -0.66
N ARG A 12 2.89 26.32 -0.74
CA ARG A 12 2.39 26.53 0.10
C ARG A 12 1.97 25.67 1.02
N SER A 13 1.33 25.45 1.19
CA SER A 13 0.71 24.64 2.18
C SER A 13 1.22 23.23 2.16
N GLN A 14 1.13 22.58 3.28
CA GLN A 14 1.44 21.18 3.40
C GLN A 14 0.41 20.35 2.66
N PRO A 15 0.81 19.29 1.99
CA PRO A 15 -0.14 18.37 1.37
C PRO A 15 -1.06 17.79 2.43
N LYS A 16 -2.31 17.62 2.10
CA LYS A 16 -3.23 16.93 2.97
C LYS A 16 -2.83 15.46 3.08
N ALA A 17 -3.16 14.86 4.22
CA ALA A 17 -2.75 13.49 4.49
C ALA A 17 -3.12 12.52 3.38
N HIS A 18 -4.32 12.67 2.80
CA HIS A 18 -4.74 11.75 1.78
C HIS A 18 -4.02 11.98 0.43
N ALA A 19 -3.57 13.20 0.17
CA ALA A 19 -2.75 13.47 -1.00
C ALA A 19 -1.36 12.86 -0.87
N VAL A 20 -0.79 12.91 0.33
CA VAL A 20 0.50 12.29 0.63
C VAL A 20 0.39 10.78 0.43
N GLY A 21 -0.68 10.17 0.97
CA GLY A 21 -0.90 8.74 0.82
C GLY A 21 -1.03 8.32 -0.64
N ARG A 22 -1.78 9.10 -1.43
CA ARG A 22 -1.95 8.78 -2.84
C ARG A 22 -0.64 8.85 -3.61
N TRP A 23 0.14 9.89 -3.35
CA TRP A 23 1.46 10.01 -3.97
C TRP A 23 2.33 8.81 -3.63
N GLY A 24 2.36 8.42 -2.36
CA GLY A 24 3.18 7.30 -1.93
C GLY A 24 2.72 6.00 -2.55
N GLU A 25 1.41 5.78 -2.63
CA GLU A 25 0.88 4.57 -3.23
C GLU A 25 1.19 4.50 -4.73
N ASP A 26 1.10 5.62 -5.43
CA ASP A 26 1.44 5.67 -6.85
C ASP A 26 2.93 5.42 -7.06
N LEU A 27 3.77 6.00 -6.22
CA LEU A 27 5.21 5.78 -6.30
C LEU A 27 5.56 4.33 -6.03
N ALA A 28 4.96 3.75 -4.98
CA ALA A 28 5.20 2.35 -4.64
C ALA A 28 4.81 1.43 -5.80
N ALA A 29 3.67 1.70 -6.42
CA ALA A 29 3.21 0.89 -7.55
C ALA A 29 4.23 0.90 -8.68
N ARG A 30 4.76 2.08 -9.01
CA ARG A 30 5.76 2.19 -10.08
C ARG A 30 7.05 1.47 -9.73
N ILE A 31 7.50 1.60 -8.49
CA ILE A 31 8.73 0.93 -8.05
C ILE A 31 8.55 -0.58 -8.08
N LEU A 32 7.42 -1.06 -7.60
CA LEU A 32 7.14 -2.49 -7.60
C LEU A 32 7.11 -3.03 -9.04
N GLU A 33 6.44 -2.35 -9.95
CA GLU A 33 6.39 -2.79 -11.34
C GLU A 33 7.77 -2.78 -11.99
N THR A 34 8.58 -1.77 -11.69
CA THR A 34 9.94 -1.71 -12.19
C THR A 34 10.77 -2.90 -11.69
N ASN A 35 10.44 -3.40 -10.50
CA ASN A 35 11.15 -4.54 -9.91
C ASN A 35 10.50 -5.88 -10.25
N GLY A 36 9.61 -5.91 -11.23
CA GLY A 36 9.09 -7.17 -11.75
C GLY A 36 7.79 -7.65 -11.09
N TYR A 37 7.19 -6.85 -10.24
CA TYR A 37 5.89 -7.19 -9.66
C TYR A 37 4.79 -6.89 -10.68
N ARG A 38 3.79 -7.75 -10.71
CA ARG A 38 2.62 -7.56 -11.57
C ARG A 38 1.45 -7.19 -10.67
N LEU A 39 1.00 -5.94 -10.75
CA LEU A 39 -0.10 -5.48 -9.91
C LEU A 39 -1.42 -6.08 -10.41
N LEU A 40 -2.18 -6.63 -9.49
CA LEU A 40 -3.50 -7.21 -9.77
C LEU A 40 -4.61 -6.27 -9.34
N ASP A 41 -4.41 -5.53 -8.24
CA ASP A 41 -5.44 -4.67 -7.70
C ASP A 41 -4.81 -3.59 -6.84
N ARG A 42 -5.51 -2.48 -6.67
CA ARG A 42 -5.07 -1.38 -5.81
C ARG A 42 -6.25 -0.87 -5.01
N ASN A 43 -5.98 -0.45 -3.78
CA ASN A 43 -6.98 0.16 -2.91
C ASN A 43 -8.26 -0.68 -2.83
N TRP A 44 -8.09 -1.96 -2.59
CA TRP A 44 -9.22 -2.88 -2.58
C TRP A 44 -9.92 -2.89 -1.23
N ARG A 45 -11.23 -2.87 -1.28
CA ARG A 45 -12.11 -2.95 -0.11
C ARG A 45 -13.17 -4.00 -0.35
N LEU A 46 -13.72 -4.51 0.75
CA LEU A 46 -14.88 -5.37 0.64
C LEU A 46 -16.04 -4.58 0.03
N PRO A 47 -16.80 -5.20 -0.86
CA PRO A 47 -18.01 -4.54 -1.39
C PRO A 47 -18.99 -4.21 -0.28
N ALA A 48 -19.71 -3.11 -0.43
CA ALA A 48 -20.73 -2.72 0.53
C ALA A 48 -21.78 -3.82 0.63
N GLY A 49 -22.22 -4.10 1.84
CA GLY A 49 -23.24 -5.12 2.07
C GLY A 49 -22.73 -6.53 2.09
N TYR A 50 -21.44 -6.73 2.05
CA TYR A 50 -20.86 -8.06 2.15
C TYR A 50 -21.25 -8.66 3.49
N GLU A 51 -21.96 -9.79 3.44
CA GLU A 51 -22.56 -10.36 4.63
C GLU A 51 -21.54 -10.86 5.62
N GLY A 52 -21.81 -10.62 6.91
CA GLY A 52 -20.97 -11.13 7.98
C GLY A 52 -19.66 -10.40 8.14
N GLU A 53 -19.49 -9.34 7.43
CA GLU A 53 -18.23 -8.63 7.47
C GLU A 53 -18.07 -7.89 8.79
N ARG A 54 -16.94 -8.12 9.41
CA ARG A 54 -16.48 -7.33 10.55
C ARG A 54 -15.14 -6.72 10.24
N THR A 55 -14.62 -7.04 9.09
CA THR A 55 -13.31 -6.59 8.66
C THR A 55 -13.47 -5.28 7.93
N HIS A 56 -12.76 -4.27 8.41
CA HIS A 56 -12.76 -2.95 7.82
C HIS A 56 -11.38 -2.64 7.27
N GLY A 57 -11.33 -1.66 6.39
CA GLY A 57 -10.08 -1.18 5.84
C GLY A 57 -9.93 -1.60 4.40
N GLU A 58 -8.74 -1.36 3.90
CA GLU A 58 -8.43 -1.67 2.51
C GLU A 58 -7.05 -2.26 2.40
N ILE A 59 -6.78 -2.90 1.27
CA ILE A 59 -5.46 -3.38 0.93
C ILE A 59 -4.92 -2.42 -0.13
N ASP A 60 -3.76 -1.83 0.15
CA ASP A 60 -3.21 -0.79 -0.72
C ASP A 60 -2.80 -1.32 -2.08
N ALA A 61 -2.20 -2.50 -2.12
CA ALA A 61 -1.81 -3.12 -3.39
C ALA A 61 -1.80 -4.63 -3.26
N ILE A 62 -2.16 -5.29 -4.34
CA ILE A 62 -2.14 -6.75 -4.45
C ILE A 62 -1.38 -7.08 -5.71
N ALA A 63 -0.39 -7.95 -5.61
CA ALA A 63 0.52 -8.21 -6.73
C ALA A 63 1.01 -9.63 -6.75
N ILE A 64 1.56 -10.02 -7.89
CA ILE A 64 2.34 -11.24 -8.03
C ILE A 64 3.79 -10.79 -8.10
N ASP A 65 4.63 -11.36 -7.25
CA ASP A 65 6.04 -11.00 -7.23
C ASP A 65 6.83 -11.71 -8.33
N PRO A 66 8.12 -11.40 -8.50
CA PRO A 66 8.90 -12.05 -9.58
C PRO A 66 9.02 -13.56 -9.46
N ASP A 67 8.76 -14.13 -8.29
CA ASP A 67 8.80 -15.57 -8.07
C ASP A 67 7.41 -16.20 -8.10
N ASP A 68 6.44 -15.50 -8.67
CA ASP A 68 5.04 -15.97 -8.82
C ASP A 68 4.30 -16.12 -7.48
N GLU A 69 4.74 -15.43 -6.46
CA GLU A 69 4.04 -15.42 -5.18
C GLU A 69 3.00 -14.33 -5.12
N LEU A 70 1.84 -14.64 -4.55
CA LEU A 70 0.79 -13.65 -4.33
C LEU A 70 1.16 -12.83 -3.09
N VAL A 71 1.13 -11.51 -3.22
CA VAL A 71 1.56 -10.61 -2.15
C VAL A 71 0.51 -9.53 -1.93
N PHE A 72 0.17 -9.31 -0.66
CA PHE A 72 -0.71 -8.22 -0.24
C PHE A 72 0.16 -7.18 0.45
N ILE A 73 0.11 -5.95 -0.02
CA ILE A 73 1.09 -4.94 0.36
C ILE A 73 0.42 -3.77 1.05
N GLU A 74 0.91 -3.47 2.24
CA GLU A 74 0.51 -2.29 2.99
C GLU A 74 1.53 -1.19 2.73
N ILE A 75 1.05 0.00 2.34
CA ILE A 75 1.94 1.10 1.98
C ILE A 75 1.74 2.24 2.97
N LYS A 76 2.82 2.64 3.63
CA LYS A 76 2.80 3.72 4.59
C LYS A 76 3.67 4.85 4.12
N THR A 77 3.10 6.05 4.05
CA THR A 77 3.81 7.24 3.59
C THR A 77 3.80 8.29 4.67
N ARG A 78 4.96 8.87 4.92
CA ARG A 78 5.10 9.98 5.87
C ARG A 78 6.05 11.02 5.30
N THR A 79 5.81 12.26 5.68
CA THR A 79 6.67 13.36 5.23
C THR A 79 7.86 13.57 6.15
N ASP A 80 7.78 13.09 7.39
CA ASP A 80 8.89 13.16 8.32
C ASP A 80 8.89 11.95 9.24
N SER A 81 9.97 11.79 10.00
CA SER A 81 10.15 10.65 10.89
C SER A 81 9.84 10.98 12.35
N GLY A 82 9.13 12.08 12.60
CA GLY A 82 8.90 12.55 13.97
C GLY A 82 8.14 11.61 14.87
N PHE A 83 7.44 10.62 14.33
CA PHE A 83 6.64 9.69 15.10
C PHE A 83 7.13 8.26 14.96
N GLY A 84 8.44 8.10 14.80
CA GLY A 84 9.04 6.78 14.65
C GLY A 84 9.05 6.30 13.21
N HIS A 85 9.55 5.11 13.02
CA HIS A 85 9.66 4.52 11.70
C HIS A 85 8.26 4.11 11.20
N PRO A 86 7.89 4.45 9.96
CA PRO A 86 6.54 4.10 9.45
C PRO A 86 6.18 2.63 9.56
N LEU A 87 7.13 1.73 9.40
CA LEU A 87 6.84 0.30 9.48
C LEU A 87 6.47 -0.15 10.88
N GLU A 88 6.85 0.61 11.91
CA GLU A 88 6.47 0.28 13.28
C GLU A 88 4.97 0.44 13.53
N ALA A 89 4.27 1.13 12.65
CA ALA A 89 2.83 1.32 12.80
C ALA A 89 2.01 0.09 12.44
N ILE A 90 2.66 -0.96 11.91
CA ILE A 90 1.96 -2.17 11.51
C ILE A 90 1.93 -3.13 12.70
N GLY A 91 0.89 -2.99 13.52
CA GLY A 91 0.73 -3.84 14.71
C GLY A 91 -0.01 -5.12 14.39
N LYS A 92 -0.20 -5.92 15.44
CA LYS A 92 -0.85 -7.23 15.30
C LYS A 92 -2.28 -7.12 14.78
N ASP A 93 -3.02 -6.12 15.23
CA ASP A 93 -4.41 -5.96 14.81
C ASP A 93 -4.50 -5.61 13.33
N LYS A 94 -3.61 -4.78 12.86
CA LYS A 94 -3.59 -4.42 11.45
C LYS A 94 -3.18 -5.60 10.59
N ALA A 95 -2.17 -6.34 11.02
CA ALA A 95 -1.71 -7.52 10.30
C ALA A 95 -2.82 -8.57 10.20
N ARG A 96 -3.55 -8.79 11.30
CA ARG A 96 -4.67 -9.72 11.28
C ARG A 96 -5.77 -9.26 10.33
N ARG A 97 -6.08 -7.97 10.34
CA ARG A 97 -7.10 -7.42 9.45
C ARG A 97 -6.72 -7.58 7.99
N THR A 98 -5.46 -7.29 7.69
CA THR A 98 -4.96 -7.46 6.32
C THR A 98 -5.05 -8.92 5.89
N ARG A 99 -4.72 -9.85 6.78
CA ARG A 99 -4.81 -11.28 6.47
C ARG A 99 -6.27 -11.69 6.21
N GLU A 100 -7.20 -11.19 7.01
CA GLU A 100 -8.61 -11.49 6.79
C GLU A 100 -9.09 -10.96 5.44
N LEU A 101 -8.70 -9.74 5.10
CA LEU A 101 -9.05 -9.17 3.80
C LEU A 101 -8.42 -9.96 2.66
N ALA A 102 -7.18 -10.41 2.85
CA ALA A 102 -6.49 -11.20 1.83
C ALA A 102 -7.21 -12.50 1.55
N ILE A 103 -7.68 -13.17 2.60
CA ILE A 103 -8.44 -14.41 2.44
C ILE A 103 -9.72 -14.15 1.67
N LEU A 104 -10.41 -13.06 1.98
CA LEU A 104 -11.66 -12.74 1.30
C LEU A 104 -11.42 -12.37 -0.16
N TRP A 105 -10.33 -11.67 -0.45
CA TRP A 105 -9.96 -11.37 -1.83
C TRP A 105 -9.74 -12.66 -2.62
N CYS A 106 -9.01 -13.59 -2.04
CA CYS A 106 -8.74 -14.88 -2.69
C CYS A 106 -10.03 -15.66 -2.96
N ARG A 107 -10.95 -15.65 -1.99
CA ARG A 107 -12.22 -16.37 -2.14
C ARG A 107 -13.08 -15.83 -3.26
N GLN A 108 -12.96 -14.55 -3.57
CA GLN A 108 -13.73 -13.95 -4.65
C GLN A 108 -13.17 -14.30 -6.02
N ARG A 109 -12.01 -14.92 -6.07
CA ARG A 109 -11.34 -15.28 -7.33
C ARG A 109 -11.21 -16.79 -7.44
N GLU A 110 -12.33 -17.41 -7.60
CA GLU A 110 -12.43 -18.89 -7.58
C GLU A 110 -11.60 -19.57 -8.65
N THR A 111 -11.29 -18.85 -9.73
CA THR A 111 -10.49 -19.41 -10.81
C THR A 111 -9.00 -19.39 -10.52
N LEU A 112 -8.58 -18.72 -9.45
CA LEU A 112 -7.18 -18.63 -9.08
C LEU A 112 -6.90 -19.52 -7.89
N ASP A 113 -5.91 -20.38 -8.03
CA ASP A 113 -5.52 -21.30 -6.96
C ASP A 113 -4.30 -20.73 -6.25
N PHE A 114 -4.55 -19.93 -5.23
CA PHE A 114 -3.49 -19.40 -4.39
C PHE A 114 -3.44 -20.22 -3.10
N GLY A 115 -2.52 -21.18 -3.03
CA GLY A 115 -2.37 -22.00 -1.84
C GLY A 115 -1.91 -21.23 -0.63
N HIS A 116 -1.20 -20.14 -0.86
CA HIS A 116 -0.72 -19.29 0.22
C HIS A 116 -0.39 -17.92 -0.35
N PHE A 117 -0.18 -16.98 0.55
CA PHE A 117 0.18 -15.63 0.15
C PHE A 117 1.12 -15.01 1.19
N ARG A 118 1.72 -13.90 0.83
CA ARG A 118 2.63 -13.17 1.70
C ARG A 118 2.07 -11.77 1.94
N ILE A 119 2.29 -11.23 3.13
CA ILE A 119 1.93 -9.85 3.44
C ILE A 119 3.20 -9.07 3.61
N ASP A 120 3.34 -8.00 2.83
CA ASP A 120 4.51 -7.14 2.83
C ASP A 120 4.14 -5.74 3.29
N ALA A 121 5.13 -5.00 3.71
CA ALA A 121 4.98 -3.60 4.06
C ALA A 121 5.96 -2.76 3.25
N VAL A 122 5.48 -1.63 2.76
CA VAL A 122 6.31 -0.65 2.07
C VAL A 122 6.23 0.65 2.84
N SER A 123 7.36 1.27 3.06
CA SER A 123 7.46 2.54 3.75
C SER A 123 8.10 3.57 2.84
N ILE A 124 7.45 4.72 2.70
CA ILE A 124 8.00 5.84 1.96
C ILE A 124 8.08 7.01 2.90
N LEU A 125 9.26 7.60 3.02
CA LEU A 125 9.49 8.74 3.89
C LEU A 125 10.10 9.87 3.07
N GLY A 126 9.46 11.03 3.09
CA GLY A 126 10.00 12.21 2.43
C GLY A 126 9.00 12.91 1.52
N THR A 127 9.53 13.48 0.47
CA THR A 127 8.75 14.25 -0.52
C THR A 127 9.06 13.73 -1.91
N PRO A 128 8.28 14.14 -2.93
CA PRO A 128 8.57 13.72 -4.29
C PRO A 128 9.99 14.06 -4.75
N GLU A 129 10.57 15.13 -4.22
CA GLU A 129 11.92 15.57 -4.60
C GLU A 129 12.99 14.77 -3.88
N GLN A 130 12.68 14.26 -2.69
CA GLN A 130 13.66 13.52 -1.90
C GLN A 130 12.95 12.58 -0.95
N PHE A 131 13.08 11.29 -1.19
CA PHE A 131 12.41 10.29 -0.37
C PHE A 131 13.27 9.05 -0.18
N THR A 132 12.93 8.27 0.83
CA THR A 132 13.47 6.92 0.99
C THR A 132 12.34 5.92 0.81
N PHE A 133 12.69 4.75 0.31
CA PHE A 133 11.73 3.68 0.05
C PHE A 133 12.27 2.40 0.68
N GLU A 134 11.45 1.76 1.50
CA GLU A 134 11.80 0.49 2.11
C GLU A 134 10.70 -0.52 1.86
N HIS A 135 11.09 -1.74 1.58
CA HIS A 135 10.16 -2.83 1.35
C HIS A 135 10.52 -3.98 2.30
N LEU A 136 9.59 -4.30 3.18
CA LEU A 136 9.79 -5.36 4.15
C LEU A 136 8.87 -6.53 3.79
N LYS A 137 9.45 -7.65 3.45
CA LYS A 137 8.70 -8.82 3.01
C LYS A 137 8.31 -9.70 4.18
N GLY A 138 7.09 -10.24 4.11
CA GLY A 138 6.65 -11.21 5.08
C GLY A 138 6.47 -10.65 6.48
N VAL A 139 5.70 -9.58 6.62
CA VAL A 139 5.52 -8.92 7.92
C VAL A 139 4.40 -9.52 8.76
N ALA A 140 3.62 -10.43 8.18
CA ALA A 140 2.49 -11.02 8.94
C ALA A 140 2.18 -12.43 8.47
#